data_0963bfd4e199b0387363428041d5320e
#
_entry.id   0963bfd4e199b0387363428041d5320e
#
_cell.length_a   1.000
_cell.length_b   1.000
_cell.length_c   1.000
_cell.angle_alpha   90.00
_cell.angle_beta   90.00
_cell.angle_gamma   90.00
#
_symmetry.space_group_name_H-M   'P 1'
#
loop_
_entity.id
_entity.type
_entity.pdbx_description
1 polymer ?
#
loop_
_entity_poly.entity_id
_entity_poly.type
_entity_poly.pdbx_seq_one_letter_code
_entity_poly.pdbx_strand_id
1 'polypeptide(L)'
;MFALIEDNAVTQVGEPSQLFPNTSGANAAYAIEQGAVEVVEGEQKDQRFYWVTFSHYEVTGSTVTRTYTNTPKALEDVTETPEGATEPVTTTGLKSQWIAQCKAAAGSALAQTDWCVTRKFERGIDIPTSIAAERAQIVSDCNAKEAAIAACTTVEELMAVVAPVNTQEPGI
;
A
#
# COMPACT_ATOMS: atom_id res chain seq x y z
N MET A 1 17.33 -5.32 15.75
CA MET A 1 16.58 -6.21 16.66
C MET A 1 17.24 -7.58 16.65
N PHE A 2 17.36 -8.24 17.80
CA PHE A 2 18.04 -9.51 17.98
C PHE A 2 17.12 -10.52 18.65
N ALA A 3 17.43 -11.82 18.47
CA ALA A 3 16.70 -12.93 19.09
C ALA A 3 17.65 -13.85 19.83
N LEU A 4 17.22 -14.40 20.95
CA LEU A 4 17.85 -15.54 21.62
C LEU A 4 17.11 -16.82 21.19
N ILE A 5 17.88 -17.85 20.88
CA ILE A 5 17.37 -19.14 20.41
C ILE A 5 17.78 -20.23 21.41
N GLU A 6 16.83 -21.05 21.84
CA GLU A 6 17.05 -22.26 22.61
C GLU A 6 16.23 -23.39 21.97
N ASP A 7 16.80 -24.54 21.80
CA ASP A 7 16.16 -25.74 21.23
C ASP A 7 15.45 -25.47 19.88
N ASN A 8 16.09 -24.67 19.01
CA ASN A 8 15.58 -24.25 17.71
C ASN A 8 14.27 -23.41 17.79
N ALA A 9 14.00 -22.78 18.93
CA ALA A 9 12.88 -21.88 19.14
C ALA A 9 13.38 -20.50 19.61
N VAL A 10 12.69 -19.44 19.21
CA VAL A 10 12.96 -18.09 19.68
C VAL A 10 12.39 -17.93 21.09
N THR A 11 13.25 -17.66 22.06
CA THR A 11 12.86 -17.47 23.46
C THR A 11 12.66 -16.03 23.83
N GLN A 12 13.45 -15.11 23.23
CA GLN A 12 13.35 -13.69 23.50
C GLN A 12 13.75 -12.88 22.28
N VAL A 13 13.08 -11.74 22.05
CA VAL A 13 13.39 -10.80 20.97
C VAL A 13 13.42 -9.37 21.51
N GLY A 14 14.42 -8.60 21.11
CA GLY A 14 14.56 -7.20 21.54
C GLY A 14 15.81 -6.52 21.02
N GLU A 15 15.99 -5.29 21.47
CA GLU A 15 17.26 -4.59 21.30
C GLU A 15 18.31 -5.15 22.30
N PRO A 16 19.62 -5.01 22.03
CA PRO A 16 20.67 -5.55 22.89
C PRO A 16 20.52 -5.17 24.37
N SER A 17 20.12 -3.93 24.66
CA SER A 17 19.89 -3.46 26.03
C SER A 17 18.66 -4.09 26.70
N GLN A 18 17.71 -4.59 25.93
CA GLN A 18 16.53 -5.30 26.43
C GLN A 18 16.83 -6.78 26.68
N LEU A 19 17.62 -7.40 25.81
CA LEU A 19 18.05 -8.79 25.95
C LEU A 19 19.07 -8.96 27.09
N PHE A 20 19.91 -7.95 27.32
CA PHE A 20 20.98 -7.97 28.34
C PHE A 20 20.90 -6.77 29.29
N PRO A 21 19.82 -6.66 30.08
CA PRO A 21 19.54 -5.45 30.89
C PRO A 21 20.57 -5.17 32.00
N ASN A 22 21.30 -6.19 32.41
CA ASN A 22 22.33 -6.07 33.45
C ASN A 22 23.72 -5.68 32.92
N THR A 23 23.83 -5.43 31.60
CA THR A 23 25.08 -5.09 30.93
C THR A 23 25.08 -3.62 30.52
N SER A 24 25.91 -2.80 31.15
CA SER A 24 26.07 -1.42 30.75
C SER A 24 26.71 -1.33 29.37
N GLY A 25 26.01 -0.67 28.41
CA GLY A 25 26.49 -0.47 27.05
C GLY A 25 26.35 -1.69 26.14
N ALA A 26 25.42 -2.62 26.43
CA ALA A 26 25.11 -3.72 25.52
C ALA A 26 24.74 -3.15 24.12
N ASN A 27 25.49 -3.58 23.12
CA ASN A 27 25.34 -3.19 21.72
C ASN A 27 25.23 -4.44 20.81
N ALA A 28 25.07 -4.23 19.50
CA ALA A 28 24.92 -5.31 18.53
C ALA A 28 26.09 -6.33 18.59
N ALA A 29 27.34 -5.86 18.68
CA ALA A 29 28.50 -6.72 18.75
C ALA A 29 28.48 -7.60 20.00
N TYR A 30 28.18 -7.01 21.15
CA TYR A 30 28.03 -7.76 22.41
C TYR A 30 26.91 -8.80 22.32
N ALA A 31 25.74 -8.44 21.76
CA ALA A 31 24.63 -9.37 21.64
C ALA A 31 25.01 -10.61 20.78
N ILE A 32 25.69 -10.38 19.66
CA ILE A 32 26.18 -11.46 18.78
C ILE A 32 27.21 -12.34 19.51
N GLU A 33 28.13 -11.73 20.27
CA GLU A 33 29.13 -12.48 21.07
C GLU A 33 28.46 -13.37 22.12
N GLN A 34 27.31 -12.92 22.67
CA GLN A 34 26.51 -13.71 23.61
C GLN A 34 25.57 -14.72 22.93
N GLY A 35 25.69 -14.91 21.62
CA GLY A 35 24.92 -15.89 20.84
C GLY A 35 23.54 -15.41 20.38
N ALA A 36 23.24 -14.12 20.51
CA ALA A 36 22.02 -13.57 19.92
C ALA A 36 22.16 -13.48 18.40
N VAL A 37 21.07 -13.73 17.69
CA VAL A 37 21.01 -13.73 16.23
C VAL A 37 20.25 -12.49 15.77
N GLU A 38 20.73 -11.82 14.73
CA GLU A 38 20.01 -10.69 14.14
C GLU A 38 18.72 -11.19 13.47
N VAL A 39 17.62 -10.50 13.76
CA VAL A 39 16.31 -10.81 13.17
C VAL A 39 16.21 -10.13 11.82
N VAL A 40 15.99 -10.93 10.79
CA VAL A 40 15.74 -10.47 9.41
C VAL A 40 14.24 -10.27 9.23
N GLU A 41 13.86 -9.15 8.61
CA GLU A 41 12.47 -8.90 8.25
C GLU A 41 12.09 -9.74 7.03
N GLY A 42 10.99 -10.47 7.14
CA GLY A 42 10.39 -11.21 6.06
C GLY A 42 9.62 -10.32 5.09
N GLU A 43 9.03 -10.95 4.08
CA GLU A 43 8.29 -10.23 3.05
C GLU A 43 7.03 -9.56 3.61
N GLN A 44 6.96 -8.24 3.44
CA GLN A 44 5.76 -7.44 3.71
C GLN A 44 5.23 -6.90 2.38
N LYS A 45 4.03 -7.31 2.01
CA LYS A 45 3.36 -6.77 0.83
C LYS A 45 2.89 -5.33 1.08
N ASP A 46 2.63 -4.60 0.00
CA ASP A 46 2.18 -3.20 0.06
C ASP A 46 0.87 -3.06 0.85
N GLN A 47 0.95 -2.35 1.97
CA GLN A 47 -0.17 -2.16 2.90
C GLN A 47 -1.33 -1.34 2.32
N ARG A 48 -1.17 -0.70 1.17
CA ARG A 48 -2.29 -0.11 0.44
C ARG A 48 -3.28 -1.18 -0.04
N PHE A 49 -2.78 -2.38 -0.33
CA PHE A 49 -3.50 -3.50 -0.94
C PHE A 49 -3.69 -4.70 -0.02
N TYR A 50 -2.84 -4.84 1.00
CA TYR A 50 -2.83 -5.98 1.91
C TYR A 50 -2.94 -5.55 3.37
N TRP A 51 -3.60 -6.38 4.17
CA TRP A 51 -3.44 -6.38 5.60
C TRP A 51 -2.19 -7.17 5.93
N VAL A 52 -1.18 -6.51 6.50
CA VAL A 52 0.09 -7.12 6.88
C VAL A 52 0.11 -7.26 8.40
N THR A 53 0.08 -8.49 8.88
CA THR A 53 0.09 -8.79 10.33
C THR A 53 1.28 -9.66 10.65
N PHE A 54 1.93 -9.40 11.78
CA PHE A 54 2.97 -10.30 12.29
C PHE A 54 2.38 -11.69 12.51
N SER A 55 3.08 -12.72 12.06
CA SER A 55 2.69 -14.12 12.23
C SER A 55 3.50 -14.79 13.35
N HIS A 56 4.78 -15.03 13.08
CA HIS A 56 5.68 -15.70 14.03
C HIS A 56 7.15 -15.41 13.65
N TYR A 57 8.08 -15.89 14.46
CA TYR A 57 9.49 -15.95 14.09
C TYR A 57 9.83 -17.35 13.59
N GLU A 58 10.44 -17.44 12.42
CA GLU A 58 10.93 -18.67 11.82
C GLU A 58 12.43 -18.80 12.04
N VAL A 59 12.86 -19.95 12.57
CA VAL A 59 14.27 -20.26 12.78
C VAL A 59 14.74 -21.22 11.69
N THR A 60 15.69 -20.81 10.86
CA THR A 60 16.30 -21.65 9.83
C THR A 60 17.81 -21.63 10.00
N GLY A 61 18.36 -22.70 10.59
CA GLY A 61 19.78 -22.78 10.95
C GLY A 61 20.16 -21.69 11.96
N SER A 62 21.03 -20.76 11.56
CA SER A 62 21.47 -19.61 12.37
C SER A 62 20.74 -18.31 12.03
N THR A 63 19.65 -18.36 11.28
CA THR A 63 18.88 -17.18 10.87
C THR A 63 17.52 -17.18 11.54
N VAL A 64 17.11 -16.03 12.08
CA VAL A 64 15.75 -15.78 12.58
C VAL A 64 15.06 -14.81 11.64
N THR A 65 13.95 -15.23 11.05
CA THR A 65 13.13 -14.39 10.17
C THR A 65 11.84 -14.03 10.86
N ARG A 66 11.52 -12.74 10.91
CA ARG A 66 10.20 -12.25 11.34
C ARG A 66 9.21 -12.39 10.20
N THR A 67 8.28 -13.34 10.29
CA THR A 67 7.35 -13.65 9.22
C THR A 67 6.03 -12.88 9.36
N TYR A 68 5.40 -12.62 8.22
CA TYR A 68 4.15 -11.86 8.14
C TYR A 68 3.10 -12.62 7.35
N THR A 69 1.85 -12.51 7.80
CA THR A 69 0.69 -12.91 7.03
C THR A 69 0.22 -11.71 6.21
N ASN A 70 0.17 -11.86 4.89
CA ASN A 70 -0.25 -10.84 3.96
C ASN A 70 -1.64 -11.22 3.40
N THR A 71 -2.71 -10.68 4.00
CA THR A 71 -4.09 -10.94 3.57
C THR A 71 -4.54 -9.86 2.59
N PRO A 72 -4.97 -10.19 1.36
CA PRO A 72 -5.45 -9.21 0.42
C PRO A 72 -6.70 -8.50 0.95
N LYS A 73 -6.79 -7.19 0.73
CA LYS A 73 -7.99 -6.40 1.03
C LYS A 73 -9.09 -6.72 0.02
N ALA A 74 -10.36 -6.52 0.40
CA ALA A 74 -11.49 -6.72 -0.48
C ALA A 74 -11.40 -5.82 -1.72
N LEU A 75 -11.60 -6.39 -2.91
CA LEU A 75 -11.65 -5.63 -4.16
C LEU A 75 -12.97 -4.86 -4.30
N GLU A 76 -14.08 -5.53 -4.00
CA GLU A 76 -15.42 -4.97 -4.10
C GLU A 76 -15.86 -4.39 -2.76
N ASP A 77 -16.86 -3.50 -2.80
CA ASP A 77 -17.50 -2.99 -1.60
C ASP A 77 -18.23 -4.13 -0.89
N VAL A 78 -18.06 -4.20 0.43
CA VAL A 78 -18.69 -5.22 1.27
C VAL A 78 -19.70 -4.54 2.18
N THR A 79 -20.96 -4.98 2.10
CA THR A 79 -22.03 -4.48 2.98
C THR A 79 -22.44 -5.58 3.94
N GLU A 80 -22.24 -5.35 5.22
CA GLU A 80 -22.54 -6.30 6.30
C GLU A 80 -23.30 -5.60 7.42
N THR A 81 -24.18 -6.34 8.08
CA THR A 81 -24.83 -5.86 9.30
C THR A 81 -24.09 -6.45 10.49
N PRO A 82 -23.28 -5.66 11.23
CA PRO A 82 -22.57 -6.15 12.41
C PRO A 82 -23.54 -6.74 13.44
N GLU A 83 -23.08 -7.72 14.20
CA GLU A 83 -23.87 -8.33 15.26
C GLU A 83 -24.34 -7.27 16.27
N GLY A 84 -25.65 -7.21 16.48
CA GLY A 84 -26.30 -6.21 17.35
C GLY A 84 -26.58 -4.85 16.71
N ALA A 85 -26.21 -4.63 15.44
CA ALA A 85 -26.58 -3.44 14.69
C ALA A 85 -27.92 -3.63 13.93
N THR A 86 -28.68 -2.55 13.76
CA THR A 86 -29.93 -2.54 12.99
C THR A 86 -29.71 -2.08 11.54
N GLU A 87 -28.60 -1.38 11.29
CA GLU A 87 -28.30 -0.81 9.97
C GLU A 87 -27.06 -1.48 9.37
N PRO A 88 -27.05 -1.75 8.05
CA PRO A 88 -25.90 -2.27 7.35
C PRO A 88 -24.80 -1.22 7.26
N VAL A 89 -23.55 -1.67 7.37
CA VAL A 89 -22.34 -0.86 7.17
C VAL A 89 -21.67 -1.32 5.88
N THR A 90 -21.41 -0.36 4.97
CA THR A 90 -20.67 -0.63 3.75
C THR A 90 -19.21 -0.24 3.92
N THR A 91 -18.33 -1.21 3.81
CA THR A 91 -16.88 -1.00 3.74
C THR A 91 -16.48 -0.88 2.27
N THR A 92 -15.87 0.24 1.92
CA THR A 92 -15.46 0.54 0.55
C THR A 92 -14.30 -0.35 0.13
N GLY A 93 -14.46 -1.09 -0.95
CA GLY A 93 -13.44 -1.96 -1.55
C GLY A 93 -12.34 -1.18 -2.28
N LEU A 94 -11.27 -1.89 -2.63
CA LEU A 94 -10.10 -1.28 -3.30
C LEU A 94 -10.48 -0.65 -4.64
N LYS A 95 -11.34 -1.28 -5.45
CA LYS A 95 -11.76 -0.73 -6.74
C LYS A 95 -12.42 0.64 -6.60
N SER A 96 -13.41 0.76 -5.70
CA SER A 96 -14.11 2.01 -5.45
C SER A 96 -13.16 3.09 -4.94
N GLN A 97 -12.22 2.75 -4.06
CA GLN A 97 -11.21 3.68 -3.54
C GLN A 97 -10.31 4.21 -4.67
N TRP A 98 -9.79 3.34 -5.53
CA TRP A 98 -8.90 3.74 -6.62
C TRP A 98 -9.62 4.48 -7.74
N ILE A 99 -10.88 4.14 -8.05
CA ILE A 99 -11.74 4.90 -8.98
C ILE A 99 -11.97 6.32 -8.43
N ALA A 100 -12.28 6.45 -7.15
CA ALA A 100 -12.46 7.76 -6.53
C ALA A 100 -11.19 8.62 -6.61
N GLN A 101 -10.01 8.03 -6.38
CA GLN A 101 -8.73 8.73 -6.53
C GLN A 101 -8.47 9.15 -7.98
N CYS A 102 -8.78 8.28 -8.96
CA CYS A 102 -8.64 8.61 -10.38
C CYS A 102 -9.52 9.80 -10.75
N LYS A 103 -10.79 9.79 -10.33
CA LYS A 103 -11.74 10.91 -10.55
C LYS A 103 -11.29 12.19 -9.89
N ALA A 104 -10.79 12.12 -8.66
CA ALA A 104 -10.29 13.28 -7.95
C ALA A 104 -9.08 13.91 -8.65
N ALA A 105 -8.15 13.09 -9.14
CA ALA A 105 -6.98 13.55 -9.89
C ALA A 105 -7.40 14.22 -11.22
N ALA A 106 -8.30 13.59 -11.98
CA ALA A 106 -8.84 14.15 -13.21
C ALA A 106 -9.61 15.46 -12.96
N GLY A 107 -10.44 15.51 -11.91
CA GLY A 107 -11.13 16.73 -11.50
C GLY A 107 -10.19 17.88 -11.15
N SER A 108 -9.12 17.58 -10.41
CA SER A 108 -8.09 18.58 -10.09
C SER A 108 -7.36 19.11 -11.33
N ALA A 109 -7.09 18.26 -12.30
CA ALA A 109 -6.48 18.68 -13.56
C ALA A 109 -7.44 19.54 -14.40
N LEU A 110 -8.71 19.15 -14.50
CA LEU A 110 -9.74 19.90 -15.24
C LEU A 110 -10.02 21.26 -14.61
N ALA A 111 -10.00 21.36 -13.29
CA ALA A 111 -10.27 22.61 -12.56
C ALA A 111 -9.33 23.76 -12.95
N GLN A 112 -8.09 23.45 -13.37
CA GLN A 112 -7.12 24.45 -13.80
C GLN A 112 -7.59 25.23 -15.05
N THR A 113 -8.46 24.65 -15.86
CA THR A 113 -8.96 25.21 -17.11
C THR A 113 -10.46 25.47 -17.13
N ASP A 114 -11.18 25.28 -16.00
CA ASP A 114 -12.63 25.49 -15.90
C ASP A 114 -13.05 26.93 -16.19
N TRP A 115 -12.20 27.90 -15.91
CA TRP A 115 -12.44 29.30 -16.28
C TRP A 115 -12.66 29.49 -17.80
N CYS A 116 -12.05 28.65 -18.66
CA CYS A 116 -12.27 28.68 -20.09
C CYS A 116 -13.71 28.26 -20.45
N VAL A 117 -14.25 27.26 -19.73
CA VAL A 117 -15.61 26.75 -19.91
C VAL A 117 -16.61 27.82 -19.48
N THR A 118 -16.40 28.41 -18.30
CA THR A 118 -17.22 29.49 -17.78
C THR A 118 -17.21 30.68 -18.73
N ARG A 119 -16.03 31.11 -19.22
CA ARG A 119 -15.88 32.18 -20.16
C ARG A 119 -16.64 31.93 -21.48
N LYS A 120 -16.59 30.70 -21.99
CA LYS A 120 -17.34 30.31 -23.18
C LYS A 120 -18.84 30.45 -22.96
N PHE A 121 -19.33 29.98 -21.82
CA PHE A 121 -20.76 30.04 -21.47
C PHE A 121 -21.26 31.49 -21.27
N GLU A 122 -20.51 32.32 -20.55
CA GLU A 122 -20.92 33.68 -20.18
C GLU A 122 -20.71 34.70 -21.31
N ARG A 123 -19.66 34.52 -22.10
CA ARG A 123 -19.18 35.57 -23.05
C ARG A 123 -19.13 35.10 -24.50
N GLY A 124 -19.45 33.84 -24.78
CA GLY A 124 -19.38 33.27 -26.13
C GLY A 124 -17.96 33.12 -26.71
N ILE A 125 -16.92 33.25 -25.85
CA ILE A 125 -15.52 33.15 -26.31
C ILE A 125 -15.13 31.66 -26.31
N ASP A 126 -14.74 31.16 -27.48
CA ASP A 126 -14.38 29.74 -27.62
C ASP A 126 -13.21 29.33 -26.77
N ILE A 127 -13.26 28.04 -26.31
CA ILE A 127 -12.14 27.41 -25.62
C ILE A 127 -11.02 27.21 -26.66
N PRO A 128 -9.76 27.61 -26.34
CA PRO A 128 -8.62 27.30 -27.21
C PRO A 128 -8.56 25.80 -27.55
N THR A 129 -8.29 25.48 -28.82
CA THR A 129 -8.30 24.10 -29.31
C THR A 129 -7.35 23.19 -28.53
N SER A 130 -6.18 23.71 -28.14
CA SER A 130 -5.21 22.98 -27.30
C SER A 130 -5.80 22.59 -25.93
N ILE A 131 -6.46 23.55 -25.26
CA ILE A 131 -7.11 23.30 -23.96
C ILE A 131 -8.28 22.32 -24.12
N ALA A 132 -9.07 22.46 -25.18
CA ALA A 132 -10.18 21.52 -25.45
C ALA A 132 -9.66 20.10 -25.66
N ALA A 133 -8.57 19.92 -26.41
CA ALA A 133 -7.94 18.64 -26.65
C ALA A 133 -7.34 18.04 -25.35
N GLU A 134 -6.64 18.84 -24.56
CA GLU A 134 -6.09 18.42 -23.26
C GLU A 134 -7.20 17.95 -22.31
N ARG A 135 -8.28 18.69 -22.18
CA ARG A 135 -9.44 18.32 -21.35
C ARG A 135 -10.08 17.01 -21.82
N ALA A 136 -10.23 16.83 -23.15
CA ALA A 136 -10.76 15.60 -23.72
C ALA A 136 -9.84 14.40 -23.41
N GLN A 137 -8.52 14.59 -23.45
CA GLN A 137 -7.55 13.56 -23.10
C GLN A 137 -7.63 13.19 -21.62
N ILE A 138 -7.69 14.16 -20.70
CA ILE A 138 -7.83 13.90 -19.25
C ILE A 138 -9.08 13.04 -18.98
N VAL A 139 -10.22 13.37 -19.61
CA VAL A 139 -11.46 12.61 -19.44
C VAL A 139 -11.32 11.20 -20.02
N SER A 140 -10.73 11.07 -21.21
CA SER A 140 -10.51 9.78 -21.87
C SER A 140 -9.61 8.86 -21.03
N ASP A 141 -8.50 9.39 -20.52
CA ASP A 141 -7.55 8.64 -19.69
C ASP A 141 -8.17 8.19 -18.37
N CYS A 142 -8.97 9.07 -17.73
CA CYS A 142 -9.69 8.71 -16.52
C CYS A 142 -10.68 7.56 -16.79
N ASN A 143 -11.49 7.67 -17.84
CA ASN A 143 -12.47 6.65 -18.20
C ASN A 143 -11.79 5.30 -18.53
N ALA A 144 -10.69 5.33 -19.27
CA ALA A 144 -9.91 4.12 -19.58
C ALA A 144 -9.34 3.47 -18.31
N LYS A 145 -8.83 4.28 -17.38
CA LYS A 145 -8.29 3.79 -16.10
C LYS A 145 -9.40 3.24 -15.20
N GLU A 146 -10.57 3.89 -15.14
CA GLU A 146 -11.74 3.37 -14.41
C GLU A 146 -12.17 2.01 -14.95
N ALA A 147 -12.26 1.87 -16.29
CA ALA A 147 -12.62 0.60 -16.91
C ALA A 147 -11.58 -0.50 -16.61
N ALA A 148 -10.30 -0.18 -16.66
CA ALA A 148 -9.24 -1.13 -16.32
C ALA A 148 -9.31 -1.57 -14.86
N ILE A 149 -9.54 -0.64 -13.91
CA ILE A 149 -9.73 -0.96 -12.49
C ILE A 149 -10.96 -1.86 -12.28
N ALA A 150 -12.09 -1.53 -12.93
CA ALA A 150 -13.32 -2.31 -12.81
C ALA A 150 -13.16 -3.75 -13.32
N ALA A 151 -12.34 -3.95 -14.34
CA ALA A 151 -12.09 -5.27 -14.93
C ALA A 151 -11.18 -6.17 -14.08
N CYS A 152 -10.41 -5.63 -13.12
CA CYS A 152 -9.53 -6.42 -12.27
C CYS A 152 -10.31 -7.46 -11.47
N THR A 153 -9.79 -8.67 -11.37
CA THR A 153 -10.35 -9.77 -10.58
C THR A 153 -9.49 -10.16 -9.39
N THR A 154 -8.24 -9.70 -9.36
CA THR A 154 -7.28 -9.93 -8.29
C THR A 154 -6.65 -8.61 -7.82
N VAL A 155 -6.09 -8.63 -6.61
CA VAL A 155 -5.38 -7.47 -6.05
C VAL A 155 -4.10 -7.19 -6.86
N GLU A 156 -3.43 -8.23 -7.35
CA GLU A 156 -2.23 -8.12 -8.17
C GLU A 156 -2.51 -7.43 -9.51
N GLU A 157 -3.63 -7.76 -10.16
CA GLU A 157 -4.08 -7.07 -11.38
C GLU A 157 -4.36 -5.58 -11.10
N LEU A 158 -5.03 -5.28 -9.99
CA LEU A 158 -5.29 -3.91 -9.58
C LEU A 158 -3.98 -3.16 -9.33
N MET A 159 -3.02 -3.77 -8.64
CA MET A 159 -1.69 -3.19 -8.42
C MET A 159 -0.99 -2.84 -9.73
N ALA A 160 -1.05 -3.72 -10.72
CA ALA A 160 -0.45 -3.48 -12.04
C ALA A 160 -1.09 -2.29 -12.77
N VAL A 161 -2.39 -2.05 -12.58
CA VAL A 161 -3.12 -0.93 -13.21
C VAL A 161 -2.85 0.40 -12.51
N VAL A 162 -2.75 0.40 -11.18
CA VAL A 162 -2.73 1.66 -10.39
C VAL A 162 -1.36 2.06 -9.87
N ALA A 163 -0.46 1.09 -9.61
CA ALA A 163 0.91 1.40 -9.29
C ALA A 163 1.65 1.75 -10.59
N PRO A 164 2.27 2.93 -10.71
CA PRO A 164 3.20 3.16 -11.81
C PRO A 164 4.28 2.08 -11.73
N VAL A 165 4.49 1.38 -12.83
CA VAL A 165 5.65 0.49 -12.98
C VAL A 165 6.87 1.41 -12.83
N ASN A 166 7.48 1.36 -11.65
CA ASN A 166 8.76 2.04 -11.45
C ASN A 166 9.81 1.17 -12.17
N THR A 167 9.89 1.31 -13.50
CA THR A 167 11.01 0.82 -14.27
C THR A 167 12.20 1.71 -13.95
N GLN A 168 12.70 1.59 -12.73
CA GLN A 168 14.05 1.99 -12.41
C GLN A 168 14.92 0.89 -13.01
N GLU A 169 15.37 1.12 -14.24
CA GLU A 169 16.43 0.31 -14.81
C GLU A 169 17.59 0.28 -13.81
N PRO A 170 18.17 -0.89 -13.53
CA PRO A 170 19.40 -0.94 -12.76
C PRO A 170 20.44 -0.15 -13.55
N GLY A 171 20.84 0.99 -12.98
CA GLY A 171 21.88 1.82 -13.56
C GLY A 171 23.14 0.97 -13.82
N ILE A 172 23.63 1.09 -15.04
CA ILE A 172 24.89 0.55 -15.54
C ILE A 172 26.04 1.22 -14.78
#